data_78ba64be7c48b767a3c761b10450271d
#
_entry.id   78ba64be7c48b767a3c761b10450271d
#
_cell.length_a   1.000
_cell.length_b   1.000
_cell.length_c   1.000
_cell.angle_alpha   90.00
_cell.angle_beta   90.00
_cell.angle_gamma   90.00
#
_symmetry.space_group_name_H-M   'P 1'
#
loop_
_entity.id
_entity.type
_entity.pdbx_description
1 polymer ?
#
loop_
_entity_poly.entity_id
_entity_poly.type
_entity_poly.pdbx_seq_one_letter_code
_entity_poly.pdbx_strand_id
1 'polypeptide(L)'
;MLEPVFITLVVIFVVYLLYQRKKRKEQQMGEELDDLIKANDWQGVSRILRKQLIIWGLLAVIATAIGIISFIQGKPRFGISLGAAFFIWRVIQLARLYRTSRDNEQWLQEEAEGQQTIEEQIARIQAMLSGCNVTRVRDGITPEALMEMWKETRECGKREGFCPVLLLVDSNFVESMDDDTVEDRERFRQWQYQMLNAPVADGHTLLKERFESLKSDYETDCDWQTDIVGTAQTCEAVNDFSSFDGHFLLAEIPVNEPWQIFAYFPFAGWNDCPSAEEHMAVAKYWYEKYGAVVACMTTDTIAYHVPKPVNADDAMTLAEEQFAYSEDVLQDFGNLSTLAEMDKQSSVWSIWWD
;
A
#
# COMPACT_ATOMS: atom_id res chain seq x y z
N MET A 1 -27.26 75.41 -10.04
CA MET A 1 -26.25 74.83 -9.10
C MET A 1 -26.70 73.49 -8.47
N LEU A 2 -27.93 73.02 -8.69
CA LEU A 2 -28.42 71.75 -8.11
C LEU A 2 -28.12 70.50 -8.96
N GLU A 3 -27.97 70.63 -10.28
CA GLU A 3 -27.75 69.50 -11.19
C GLU A 3 -26.46 68.66 -10.92
N PRO A 4 -25.26 69.25 -10.68
CA PRO A 4 -24.06 68.48 -10.50
C PRO A 4 -24.07 67.67 -9.16
N VAL A 5 -24.74 68.20 -8.13
CA VAL A 5 -24.86 67.51 -6.84
C VAL A 5 -25.83 66.33 -6.93
N PHE A 6 -26.92 66.47 -7.66
CA PHE A 6 -27.89 65.38 -7.88
C PHE A 6 -27.28 64.26 -8.69
N ILE A 7 -26.54 64.58 -9.78
CA ILE A 7 -25.83 63.57 -10.60
C ILE A 7 -24.80 62.83 -9.75
N THR A 8 -24.05 63.52 -8.90
CA THR A 8 -23.05 62.91 -8.02
C THR A 8 -23.69 61.96 -7.02
N LEU A 9 -24.83 62.34 -6.41
CA LEU A 9 -25.59 61.49 -5.49
C LEU A 9 -26.13 60.23 -6.16
N VAL A 10 -26.68 60.38 -7.39
CA VAL A 10 -27.19 59.28 -8.20
C VAL A 10 -26.05 58.29 -8.53
N VAL A 11 -24.88 58.80 -8.95
CA VAL A 11 -23.70 57.95 -9.23
C VAL A 11 -23.24 57.21 -7.96
N ILE A 12 -23.16 57.88 -6.81
CA ILE A 12 -22.79 57.27 -5.54
C ILE A 12 -23.81 56.16 -5.18
N PHE A 13 -25.10 56.41 -5.33
CA PHE A 13 -26.16 55.45 -5.03
C PHE A 13 -26.09 54.24 -5.97
N VAL A 14 -25.88 54.45 -7.27
CA VAL A 14 -25.70 53.34 -8.24
C VAL A 14 -24.46 52.52 -7.92
N VAL A 15 -23.34 53.17 -7.60
CA VAL A 15 -22.10 52.48 -7.18
C VAL A 15 -22.36 51.68 -5.88
N TYR A 16 -23.09 52.24 -4.94
CA TYR A 16 -23.44 51.52 -3.69
C TYR A 16 -24.32 50.28 -3.97
N LEU A 17 -25.35 50.39 -4.83
CA LEU A 17 -26.18 49.27 -5.23
C LEU A 17 -25.40 48.18 -5.95
N LEU A 18 -24.50 48.55 -6.83
CA LEU A 18 -23.62 47.60 -7.53
C LEU A 18 -22.68 46.90 -6.54
N TYR A 19 -22.16 47.63 -5.56
CA TYR A 19 -21.33 47.09 -4.48
C TYR A 19 -22.11 46.07 -3.64
N GLN A 20 -23.33 46.41 -3.21
CA GLN A 20 -24.21 45.54 -2.44
C GLN A 20 -24.56 44.24 -3.21
N ARG A 21 -24.86 44.39 -4.53
CA ARG A 21 -25.12 43.25 -5.42
C ARG A 21 -23.90 42.33 -5.56
N LYS A 22 -22.72 42.92 -5.68
CA LYS A 22 -21.46 42.20 -5.72
C LYS A 22 -21.19 41.45 -4.41
N LYS A 23 -21.32 42.09 -3.26
CA LYS A 23 -21.16 41.51 -1.93
C LYS A 23 -22.07 40.29 -1.72
N ARG A 24 -23.36 40.39 -2.11
CA ARG A 24 -24.32 39.25 -2.03
C ARG A 24 -23.87 38.07 -2.90
N LYS A 25 -23.38 38.31 -4.11
CA LYS A 25 -22.91 37.27 -5.03
C LYS A 25 -21.62 36.59 -4.48
N GLU A 26 -20.73 37.34 -3.87
CA GLU A 26 -19.52 36.81 -3.24
C GLU A 26 -19.86 35.95 -2.02
N GLN A 27 -20.87 36.36 -1.24
CA GLN A 27 -21.34 35.58 -0.09
C GLN A 27 -22.01 34.28 -0.54
N GLN A 28 -22.93 34.32 -1.52
CA GLN A 28 -23.56 33.13 -2.09
C GLN A 28 -22.55 32.14 -2.68
N MET A 29 -21.52 32.64 -3.37
CA MET A 29 -20.47 31.80 -3.90
C MET A 29 -19.61 31.19 -2.79
N GLY A 30 -19.38 31.91 -1.68
CA GLY A 30 -18.67 31.37 -0.51
C GLY A 30 -19.46 30.22 0.12
N GLU A 31 -20.76 30.39 0.30
CA GLU A 31 -21.67 29.36 0.81
C GLU A 31 -21.71 28.13 -0.12
N GLU A 32 -21.78 28.34 -1.45
CA GLU A 32 -21.75 27.26 -2.43
C GLU A 32 -20.42 26.47 -2.40
N LEU A 33 -19.28 27.17 -2.28
CA LEU A 33 -17.97 26.54 -2.14
C LEU A 33 -17.85 25.72 -0.84
N ASP A 34 -18.33 26.25 0.27
CA ASP A 34 -18.33 25.56 1.56
C ASP A 34 -19.18 24.27 1.52
N ASP A 35 -20.33 24.33 0.84
CA ASP A 35 -21.19 23.16 0.68
C ASP A 35 -20.56 22.09 -0.22
N LEU A 36 -19.89 22.48 -1.31
CA LEU A 36 -19.17 21.56 -2.19
C LEU A 36 -17.96 20.92 -1.49
N ILE A 37 -17.22 21.68 -0.69
CA ILE A 37 -16.10 21.15 0.10
C ILE A 37 -16.57 20.13 1.14
N LYS A 38 -17.69 20.43 1.85
CA LYS A 38 -18.29 19.49 2.80
C LYS A 38 -18.81 18.22 2.13
N ALA A 39 -19.26 18.33 0.88
CA ALA A 39 -19.71 17.20 0.08
C ALA A 39 -18.58 16.44 -0.62
N ASN A 40 -17.32 16.84 -0.46
CA ASN A 40 -16.15 16.30 -1.17
C ASN A 40 -16.24 16.43 -2.71
N ASP A 41 -17.08 17.35 -3.23
CA ASP A 41 -17.21 17.61 -4.67
C ASP A 41 -16.10 18.55 -5.16
N TRP A 42 -14.88 18.02 -5.27
CA TRP A 42 -13.72 18.79 -5.74
C TRP A 42 -13.81 19.21 -7.20
N GLN A 43 -14.57 18.48 -8.03
CA GLN A 43 -14.84 18.89 -9.42
C GLN A 43 -15.72 20.15 -9.45
N GLY A 44 -16.73 20.22 -8.61
CA GLY A 44 -17.56 21.41 -8.42
C GLY A 44 -16.73 22.60 -7.95
N VAL A 45 -15.89 22.40 -6.94
CA VAL A 45 -14.96 23.40 -6.41
C VAL A 45 -14.02 23.91 -7.51
N SER A 46 -13.33 23.02 -8.23
CA SER A 46 -12.43 23.36 -9.33
C SER A 46 -13.12 24.17 -10.43
N ARG A 47 -14.35 23.81 -10.77
CA ARG A 47 -15.16 24.50 -11.79
C ARG A 47 -15.45 25.95 -11.39
N ILE A 48 -15.83 26.21 -10.14
CA ILE A 48 -16.09 27.55 -9.62
C ILE A 48 -14.80 28.36 -9.58
N LEU A 49 -13.73 27.83 -9.02
CA LEU A 49 -12.44 28.50 -8.91
C LEU A 49 -11.86 28.84 -10.28
N ARG A 50 -11.98 27.96 -11.27
CA ARG A 50 -11.55 28.21 -12.66
C ARG A 50 -12.29 29.40 -13.28
N LYS A 51 -13.61 29.49 -13.09
CA LYS A 51 -14.41 30.64 -13.58
C LYS A 51 -13.93 31.95 -12.94
N GLN A 52 -13.71 31.93 -11.62
CA GLN A 52 -13.21 33.11 -10.90
C GLN A 52 -11.81 33.50 -11.35
N LEU A 53 -10.93 32.57 -11.56
CA LEU A 53 -9.55 32.80 -12.02
C LEU A 53 -9.53 33.54 -13.37
N ILE A 54 -10.39 33.13 -14.31
CA ILE A 54 -10.53 33.77 -15.62
C ILE A 54 -10.99 35.22 -15.45
N ILE A 55 -12.06 35.47 -14.67
CA ILE A 55 -12.61 36.80 -14.47
C ILE A 55 -11.58 37.74 -13.84
N TRP A 56 -10.94 37.30 -12.74
CA TRP A 56 -9.94 38.11 -12.04
C TRP A 56 -8.65 38.31 -12.87
N GLY A 57 -8.29 37.29 -13.66
CA GLY A 57 -7.16 37.41 -14.61
C GLY A 57 -7.40 38.48 -15.67
N LEU A 58 -8.59 38.51 -16.28
CA LEU A 58 -8.96 39.56 -17.24
C LEU A 58 -8.95 40.96 -16.60
N LEU A 59 -9.47 41.08 -15.38
CA LEU A 59 -9.46 42.37 -14.66
C LEU A 59 -8.04 42.82 -14.33
N ALA A 60 -7.15 41.91 -13.98
CA ALA A 60 -5.74 42.20 -13.72
C ALA A 60 -5.03 42.73 -14.99
N VAL A 61 -5.28 42.09 -16.13
CA VAL A 61 -4.72 42.52 -17.44
C VAL A 61 -5.19 43.93 -17.81
N ILE A 62 -6.52 44.17 -17.70
CA ILE A 62 -7.10 45.49 -18.00
C ILE A 62 -6.53 46.56 -17.07
N ALA A 63 -6.49 46.30 -15.76
CA ALA A 63 -5.96 47.27 -14.79
C ALA A 63 -4.46 47.61 -15.06
N THR A 64 -3.67 46.60 -15.41
CA THR A 64 -2.25 46.77 -15.75
C THR A 64 -2.08 47.57 -17.03
N ALA A 65 -2.88 47.27 -18.06
CA ALA A 65 -2.84 48.03 -19.33
C ALA A 65 -3.21 49.50 -19.13
N ILE A 66 -4.23 49.81 -18.36
CA ILE A 66 -4.62 51.18 -18.00
C ILE A 66 -3.49 51.87 -17.23
N GLY A 67 -2.83 51.18 -16.31
CA GLY A 67 -1.67 51.70 -15.56
C GLY A 67 -0.50 52.09 -16.50
N ILE A 68 -0.16 51.21 -17.43
CA ILE A 68 0.91 51.44 -18.43
C ILE A 68 0.55 52.66 -19.32
N ILE A 69 -0.66 52.72 -19.85
CA ILE A 69 -1.12 53.86 -20.69
C ILE A 69 -1.04 55.16 -19.90
N SER A 70 -1.49 55.21 -18.67
CA SER A 70 -1.41 56.41 -17.80
C SER A 70 0.01 56.85 -17.53
N PHE A 71 0.93 55.91 -17.38
CA PHE A 71 2.37 56.18 -17.22
C PHE A 71 2.98 56.79 -18.48
N ILE A 72 2.69 56.21 -19.67
CA ILE A 72 3.16 56.70 -20.96
C ILE A 72 2.65 58.12 -21.24
N GLN A 73 1.43 58.45 -20.82
CA GLN A 73 0.84 59.78 -20.98
C GLN A 73 1.36 60.82 -19.97
N GLY A 74 2.37 60.46 -19.14
CA GLY A 74 2.95 61.37 -18.14
C GLY A 74 2.00 61.76 -17.00
N LYS A 75 0.94 60.97 -16.77
CA LYS A 75 -0.09 61.17 -15.72
C LYS A 75 -0.14 59.98 -14.77
N PRO A 76 0.93 59.68 -14.04
CA PRO A 76 0.95 58.54 -13.14
C PRO A 76 -0.11 58.71 -12.04
N ARG A 77 -1.09 57.82 -11.99
CA ARG A 77 -2.10 57.78 -10.93
C ARG A 77 -1.79 56.60 -10.01
N PHE A 78 -1.23 56.86 -8.85
CA PHE A 78 -0.86 55.85 -7.85
C PHE A 78 -1.99 54.86 -7.51
N GLY A 79 -3.24 55.31 -7.53
CA GLY A 79 -4.42 54.46 -7.30
C GLY A 79 -4.61 53.34 -8.34
N ILE A 80 -4.18 53.54 -9.59
CA ILE A 80 -4.30 52.53 -10.66
C ILE A 80 -3.24 51.43 -10.44
N SER A 81 -2.02 51.78 -10.02
CA SER A 81 -0.99 50.81 -9.71
C SER A 81 -1.34 49.93 -8.49
N LEU A 82 -1.95 50.50 -7.43
CA LEU A 82 -2.45 49.76 -6.28
C LEU A 82 -3.62 48.82 -6.68
N GLY A 83 -4.51 49.28 -7.57
CA GLY A 83 -5.59 48.44 -8.10
C GLY A 83 -5.07 47.24 -8.88
N ALA A 84 -4.10 47.43 -9.76
CA ALA A 84 -3.45 46.34 -10.50
C ALA A 84 -2.77 45.34 -9.57
N ALA A 85 -2.04 45.80 -8.56
CA ALA A 85 -1.41 44.93 -7.55
C ALA A 85 -2.44 44.08 -6.77
N PHE A 86 -3.58 44.67 -6.41
CA PHE A 86 -4.68 43.95 -5.75
C PHE A 86 -5.26 42.85 -6.67
N PHE A 87 -5.51 43.14 -7.93
CA PHE A 87 -6.03 42.14 -8.87
C PHE A 87 -5.04 40.99 -9.09
N ILE A 88 -3.76 41.30 -9.23
CA ILE A 88 -2.71 40.29 -9.36
C ILE A 88 -2.63 39.42 -8.10
N TRP A 89 -2.62 40.03 -6.92
CA TRP A 89 -2.64 39.30 -5.65
C TRP A 89 -3.84 38.35 -5.56
N ARG A 90 -5.04 38.82 -5.95
CA ARG A 90 -6.26 38.00 -5.95
C ARG A 90 -6.15 36.81 -6.90
N VAL A 91 -5.58 37.00 -8.08
CA VAL A 91 -5.31 35.93 -9.05
C VAL A 91 -4.37 34.88 -8.45
N ILE A 92 -3.30 35.30 -7.76
CA ILE A 92 -2.37 34.38 -7.11
C ILE A 92 -3.07 33.55 -6.02
N GLN A 93 -3.92 34.16 -5.19
CA GLN A 93 -4.68 33.45 -4.16
C GLN A 93 -5.62 32.40 -4.78
N LEU A 94 -6.37 32.78 -5.80
CA LEU A 94 -7.29 31.88 -6.50
C LEU A 94 -6.53 30.74 -7.22
N ALA A 95 -5.36 31.02 -7.79
CA ALA A 95 -4.53 30.00 -8.44
C ALA A 95 -4.01 28.95 -7.45
N ARG A 96 -3.66 29.38 -6.23
CA ARG A 96 -3.27 28.45 -5.16
C ARG A 96 -4.45 27.53 -4.76
N LEU A 97 -5.63 28.11 -4.49
CA LEU A 97 -6.82 27.34 -4.15
C LEU A 97 -7.24 26.38 -5.27
N TYR A 98 -7.15 26.82 -6.52
CA TYR A 98 -7.45 25.97 -7.69
C TYR A 98 -6.47 24.80 -7.79
N ARG A 99 -5.17 25.02 -7.54
CA ARG A 99 -4.17 23.94 -7.52
C ARG A 99 -4.51 22.93 -6.43
N THR A 100 -4.72 23.37 -5.19
CA THR A 100 -5.11 22.47 -4.09
C THR A 100 -6.36 21.66 -4.41
N SER A 101 -7.38 22.27 -5.05
CA SER A 101 -8.60 21.53 -5.42
C SER A 101 -8.36 20.47 -6.50
N ARG A 102 -7.42 20.73 -7.42
CA ARG A 102 -7.00 19.76 -8.44
C ARG A 102 -6.19 18.62 -7.84
N ASP A 103 -5.30 18.92 -6.91
CA ASP A 103 -4.51 17.91 -6.21
C ASP A 103 -5.44 16.97 -5.41
N ASN A 104 -6.46 17.51 -4.72
CA ASN A 104 -7.45 16.72 -4.01
C ASN A 104 -8.35 15.88 -4.97
N GLU A 105 -8.74 16.44 -6.12
CA GLU A 105 -9.50 15.71 -7.14
C GLU A 105 -8.69 14.51 -7.67
N GLN A 106 -7.41 14.72 -7.95
CA GLN A 106 -6.52 13.68 -8.43
C GLN A 106 -6.32 12.58 -7.38
N TRP A 107 -6.06 12.97 -6.12
CA TRP A 107 -5.91 12.03 -5.02
C TRP A 107 -7.14 11.13 -4.84
N LEU A 108 -8.36 11.70 -4.91
CA LEU A 108 -9.61 10.92 -4.84
C LEU A 108 -9.78 9.96 -6.03
N GLN A 109 -9.30 10.34 -7.23
CA GLN A 109 -9.32 9.46 -8.38
C GLN A 109 -8.34 8.29 -8.21
N GLU A 110 -7.12 8.57 -7.77
CA GLU A 110 -6.11 7.55 -7.48
C GLU A 110 -6.56 6.58 -6.37
N GLU A 111 -7.20 7.10 -5.31
CA GLU A 111 -7.77 6.27 -4.24
C GLU A 111 -8.91 5.38 -4.76
N ALA A 112 -9.81 5.92 -5.62
CA ALA A 112 -10.90 5.16 -6.20
C ALA A 112 -10.40 4.09 -7.18
N GLU A 113 -9.37 4.39 -7.98
CA GLU A 113 -8.73 3.42 -8.88
C GLU A 113 -8.02 2.33 -8.07
N GLY A 114 -7.30 2.69 -7.01
CA GLY A 114 -6.68 1.75 -6.08
C GLY A 114 -7.70 0.82 -5.43
N GLN A 115 -8.81 1.36 -4.93
CA GLN A 115 -9.87 0.56 -4.33
C GLN A 115 -10.53 -0.41 -5.34
N GLN A 116 -10.74 0.02 -6.59
CA GLN A 116 -11.26 -0.85 -7.64
C GLN A 116 -10.29 -2.00 -7.93
N THR A 117 -9.00 -1.72 -8.00
CA THR A 117 -7.96 -2.74 -8.20
C THR A 117 -7.96 -3.76 -7.08
N ILE A 118 -8.07 -3.36 -5.82
CA ILE A 118 -8.15 -4.26 -4.66
C ILE A 118 -9.40 -5.15 -4.73
N GLU A 119 -10.57 -4.60 -5.05
CA GLU A 119 -11.80 -5.39 -5.20
C GLU A 119 -11.70 -6.41 -6.34
N GLU A 120 -11.04 -6.06 -7.45
CA GLU A 120 -10.76 -6.98 -8.55
C GLU A 120 -9.83 -8.11 -8.11
N GLN A 121 -8.76 -7.81 -7.36
CA GLN A 121 -7.86 -8.84 -6.82
C GLN A 121 -8.58 -9.76 -5.82
N ILE A 122 -9.40 -9.21 -4.92
CA ILE A 122 -10.23 -10.02 -4.01
C ILE A 122 -11.10 -11.01 -4.79
N ALA A 123 -11.77 -10.55 -5.84
CA ALA A 123 -12.62 -11.40 -6.66
C ALA A 123 -11.81 -12.51 -7.39
N ARG A 124 -10.61 -12.21 -7.87
CA ARG A 124 -9.69 -13.18 -8.49
C ARG A 124 -9.23 -14.23 -7.47
N ILE A 125 -8.81 -13.81 -6.27
CA ILE A 125 -8.41 -14.72 -5.19
C ILE A 125 -9.56 -15.65 -4.80
N GLN A 126 -10.78 -15.12 -4.62
CA GLN A 126 -11.95 -15.92 -4.31
C GLN A 126 -12.30 -16.91 -5.45
N ALA A 127 -12.07 -16.52 -6.71
CA ALA A 127 -12.26 -17.41 -7.85
C ALA A 127 -11.19 -18.52 -7.88
N MET A 128 -9.93 -18.21 -7.61
CA MET A 128 -8.82 -19.15 -7.50
C MET A 128 -9.08 -20.16 -6.37
N LEU A 129 -9.43 -19.69 -5.21
CA LEU A 129 -9.73 -20.51 -4.02
C LEU A 129 -11.18 -20.97 -3.95
N SER A 130 -11.82 -21.17 -5.12
CA SER A 130 -13.20 -21.67 -5.19
C SER A 130 -13.32 -23.07 -4.56
N GLY A 131 -14.02 -23.16 -3.43
CA GLY A 131 -14.11 -24.37 -2.61
C GLY A 131 -13.47 -24.20 -1.22
N CYS A 132 -12.76 -23.10 -0.99
CA CYS A 132 -12.33 -22.65 0.32
C CYS A 132 -13.30 -21.61 0.86
N ASN A 133 -13.39 -21.48 2.18
CA ASN A 133 -14.05 -20.34 2.81
C ASN A 133 -13.06 -19.18 2.84
N VAL A 134 -13.35 -18.11 2.09
CA VAL A 134 -12.51 -16.91 2.01
C VAL A 134 -13.31 -15.70 2.46
N THR A 135 -12.93 -15.12 3.59
CA THR A 135 -13.64 -13.99 4.22
C THR A 135 -12.76 -12.77 4.29
N ARG A 136 -13.33 -11.58 4.04
CA ARG A 136 -12.63 -10.31 4.22
C ARG A 136 -12.49 -10.00 5.71
N VAL A 137 -11.29 -9.69 6.13
CA VAL A 137 -11.02 -9.18 7.48
C VAL A 137 -11.43 -7.71 7.54
N ARG A 138 -11.95 -7.28 8.68
CA ARG A 138 -12.36 -5.88 8.89
C ARG A 138 -11.16 -4.94 8.79
N ASP A 139 -11.29 -3.89 7.98
CA ASP A 139 -10.28 -2.85 7.85
C ASP A 139 -9.99 -2.17 9.21
N GLY A 140 -8.73 -1.78 9.41
CA GLY A 140 -8.27 -1.14 10.65
C GLY A 140 -8.21 -2.06 11.87
N ILE A 141 -8.14 -3.39 11.68
CA ILE A 141 -7.82 -4.34 12.74
C ILE A 141 -6.37 -4.12 13.21
N THR A 142 -6.13 -4.18 14.52
CA THR A 142 -4.74 -4.06 15.00
C THR A 142 -3.96 -5.36 14.76
N PRO A 143 -2.61 -5.30 14.61
CA PRO A 143 -1.79 -6.49 14.39
C PRO A 143 -1.99 -7.58 15.44
N GLU A 144 -2.14 -7.20 16.70
CA GLU A 144 -2.37 -8.15 17.81
C GLU A 144 -3.74 -8.82 17.69
N ALA A 145 -4.79 -8.06 17.34
CA ALA A 145 -6.14 -8.60 17.16
C ALA A 145 -6.21 -9.50 15.91
N LEU A 146 -5.45 -9.18 14.86
CA LEU A 146 -5.31 -10.00 13.66
C LEU A 146 -4.62 -11.33 13.99
N MET A 147 -3.54 -11.30 14.77
CA MET A 147 -2.84 -12.49 15.24
C MET A 147 -3.74 -13.38 16.12
N GLU A 148 -4.49 -12.78 17.05
CA GLU A 148 -5.40 -13.55 17.91
C GLU A 148 -6.53 -14.18 17.11
N MET A 149 -7.15 -13.45 16.19
CA MET A 149 -8.16 -13.98 15.27
C MET A 149 -7.62 -15.17 14.47
N TRP A 150 -6.40 -15.05 13.93
CA TRP A 150 -5.77 -16.13 13.18
C TRP A 150 -5.51 -17.35 14.06
N LYS A 151 -5.01 -17.16 15.30
CA LYS A 151 -4.78 -18.25 16.27
C LYS A 151 -6.07 -18.97 16.64
N GLU A 152 -7.14 -18.24 16.93
CA GLU A 152 -8.45 -18.82 17.23
C GLU A 152 -8.98 -19.63 16.04
N THR A 153 -8.86 -19.09 14.81
CA THR A 153 -9.28 -19.79 13.59
C THR A 153 -8.44 -21.04 13.35
N ARG A 154 -7.13 -20.99 13.65
CA ARG A 154 -6.26 -22.16 13.55
C ARG A 154 -6.66 -23.28 14.53
N GLU A 155 -7.00 -22.94 15.78
CA GLU A 155 -7.49 -23.94 16.73
C GLU A 155 -8.85 -24.54 16.31
N CYS A 156 -9.69 -23.77 15.63
CA CYS A 156 -10.89 -24.27 14.98
C CYS A 156 -10.54 -25.23 13.84
N GLY A 157 -9.62 -24.80 12.94
CA GLY A 157 -9.21 -25.57 11.78
C GLY A 157 -8.61 -26.93 12.10
N LYS A 158 -7.83 -27.06 13.20
CA LYS A 158 -7.32 -28.34 13.69
C LYS A 158 -8.44 -29.36 14.02
N ARG A 159 -9.63 -28.88 14.38
CA ARG A 159 -10.79 -29.72 14.71
C ARG A 159 -11.65 -29.98 13.49
N GLU A 160 -11.72 -29.06 12.56
CA GLU A 160 -12.63 -29.09 11.43
C GLU A 160 -11.95 -29.51 10.10
N GLY A 161 -10.61 -29.67 10.10
CA GLY A 161 -9.85 -30.16 8.94
C GLY A 161 -9.53 -29.08 7.93
N PHE A 162 -9.12 -27.88 8.39
CA PHE A 162 -8.61 -26.83 7.53
C PHE A 162 -7.41 -26.09 8.14
N CYS A 163 -6.64 -25.41 7.32
CA CYS A 163 -5.56 -24.52 7.73
C CYS A 163 -5.89 -23.07 7.34
N PRO A 164 -5.96 -22.11 8.30
CA PRO A 164 -6.17 -20.72 7.98
C PRO A 164 -4.88 -20.05 7.49
N VAL A 165 -4.99 -19.25 6.43
CA VAL A 165 -3.94 -18.39 5.93
C VAL A 165 -4.50 -16.99 5.76
N LEU A 166 -3.79 -15.99 6.30
CA LEU A 166 -4.05 -14.59 6.00
C LEU A 166 -3.42 -14.24 4.65
N LEU A 167 -4.15 -13.53 3.81
CA LEU A 167 -3.67 -13.03 2.53
C LEU A 167 -3.72 -11.52 2.58
N LEU A 168 -2.57 -10.86 2.50
CA LEU A 168 -2.50 -9.41 2.33
C LEU A 168 -2.67 -9.10 0.85
N VAL A 169 -3.79 -8.46 0.51
CA VAL A 169 -4.18 -8.21 -0.88
C VAL A 169 -3.65 -6.85 -1.32
N ASP A 170 -2.83 -6.87 -2.35
CA ASP A 170 -2.40 -5.70 -3.11
C ASP A 170 -2.77 -5.82 -4.59
N SER A 171 -2.31 -4.88 -5.41
CA SER A 171 -2.61 -4.86 -6.85
C SER A 171 -2.00 -6.03 -7.64
N ASN A 172 -1.01 -6.73 -7.08
CA ASN A 172 -0.21 -7.73 -7.78
C ASN A 172 -0.28 -9.12 -7.14
N PHE A 173 -1.16 -9.33 -6.14
CA PHE A 173 -1.18 -10.59 -5.39
C PHE A 173 -1.40 -11.83 -6.27
N VAL A 174 -2.31 -11.77 -7.24
CA VAL A 174 -2.57 -12.92 -8.12
C VAL A 174 -1.49 -13.09 -9.17
N GLU A 175 -0.85 -11.99 -9.58
CA GLU A 175 0.26 -11.97 -10.53
C GLU A 175 1.52 -12.65 -9.97
N SER A 176 1.67 -12.73 -8.64
CA SER A 176 2.75 -13.47 -7.97
C SER A 176 2.53 -14.98 -7.96
N MET A 177 1.38 -15.45 -8.42
CA MET A 177 1.11 -16.87 -8.63
C MET A 177 1.51 -17.28 -10.04
N ASP A 178 1.76 -18.55 -10.30
CA ASP A 178 1.98 -19.06 -11.66
C ASP A 178 0.72 -18.87 -12.52
N ASP A 179 0.70 -17.81 -13.32
CA ASP A 179 -0.45 -17.40 -14.14
C ASP A 179 -0.96 -18.52 -15.04
N ASP A 180 -0.07 -19.25 -15.70
CA ASP A 180 -0.43 -20.36 -16.60
C ASP A 180 -1.18 -21.47 -15.87
N THR A 181 -0.89 -21.64 -14.58
CA THR A 181 -1.57 -22.64 -13.73
C THR A 181 -2.91 -22.10 -13.22
N VAL A 182 -2.98 -20.83 -12.83
CA VAL A 182 -4.15 -20.23 -12.18
C VAL A 182 -5.28 -19.89 -13.15
N GLU A 183 -4.96 -19.49 -14.39
CA GLU A 183 -5.96 -19.05 -15.38
C GLU A 183 -6.88 -20.18 -15.85
N ASP A 184 -6.35 -21.42 -15.99
CA ASP A 184 -7.14 -22.60 -16.38
C ASP A 184 -7.58 -23.40 -15.15
N ARG A 185 -8.87 -23.32 -14.81
CA ARG A 185 -9.45 -24.02 -13.66
C ARG A 185 -9.25 -25.54 -13.67
N GLU A 186 -9.30 -26.17 -14.84
CA GLU A 186 -9.12 -27.62 -14.92
C GLU A 186 -7.66 -27.99 -14.70
N ARG A 187 -6.76 -27.23 -15.30
CA ARG A 187 -5.30 -27.36 -15.10
C ARG A 187 -4.94 -27.12 -13.63
N PHE A 188 -5.51 -26.09 -13.01
CA PHE A 188 -5.28 -25.78 -11.59
C PHE A 188 -5.73 -26.93 -10.67
N ARG A 189 -6.91 -27.52 -10.91
CA ARG A 189 -7.38 -28.69 -10.15
C ARG A 189 -6.51 -29.92 -10.34
N GLN A 190 -6.03 -30.16 -11.56
CA GLN A 190 -5.12 -31.27 -11.83
C GLN A 190 -3.78 -31.07 -11.12
N TRP A 191 -3.25 -29.85 -11.14
CA TRP A 191 -2.04 -29.48 -10.42
C TRP A 191 -2.24 -29.64 -8.90
N GLN A 192 -3.33 -29.13 -8.31
CA GLN A 192 -3.67 -29.33 -6.90
C GLN A 192 -3.70 -30.79 -6.51
N TYR A 193 -4.36 -31.60 -7.34
CA TYR A 193 -4.43 -33.04 -7.10
C TYR A 193 -3.03 -33.68 -7.12
N GLN A 194 -2.19 -33.31 -8.05
CA GLN A 194 -0.81 -33.79 -8.13
C GLN A 194 -0.01 -33.38 -6.88
N MET A 195 -0.08 -32.11 -6.51
CA MET A 195 0.61 -31.57 -5.33
C MET A 195 0.20 -32.30 -4.04
N LEU A 196 -1.09 -32.54 -3.85
CA LEU A 196 -1.62 -33.22 -2.65
C LEU A 196 -1.29 -34.72 -2.58
N ASN A 197 -1.02 -35.37 -3.71
CA ASN A 197 -0.79 -36.81 -3.79
C ASN A 197 0.67 -37.19 -4.12
N ALA A 198 1.50 -36.26 -4.53
CA ALA A 198 2.90 -36.53 -4.79
C ALA A 198 3.67 -36.72 -3.45
N PRO A 199 4.74 -37.50 -3.47
CA PRO A 199 5.67 -37.53 -2.32
C PRO A 199 6.31 -36.15 -2.14
N VAL A 200 6.24 -35.61 -0.94
CA VAL A 200 6.89 -34.33 -0.61
C VAL A 200 8.40 -34.58 -0.49
N ALA A 201 9.19 -33.77 -1.14
CA ALA A 201 10.67 -33.85 -1.08
C ALA A 201 11.19 -33.60 0.35
N ASP A 202 12.45 -33.92 0.58
CA ASP A 202 13.10 -33.64 1.86
C ASP A 202 13.57 -32.17 1.92
N GLY A 203 12.81 -31.35 2.64
CA GLY A 203 13.09 -29.92 2.79
C GLY A 203 14.45 -29.63 3.47
N HIS A 204 14.89 -30.48 4.40
CA HIS A 204 16.21 -30.33 5.02
C HIS A 204 17.35 -30.51 4.00
N THR A 205 17.28 -31.56 3.18
CA THR A 205 18.28 -31.78 2.14
C THR A 205 18.30 -30.64 1.14
N LEU A 206 17.13 -30.16 0.71
CA LEU A 206 17.00 -29.04 -0.21
C LEU A 206 17.65 -27.77 0.34
N LEU A 207 17.32 -27.37 1.58
CA LEU A 207 17.91 -26.18 2.21
C LEU A 207 19.42 -26.31 2.39
N LYS A 208 19.88 -27.49 2.78
CA LYS A 208 21.32 -27.76 2.93
C LYS A 208 22.08 -27.64 1.61
N GLU A 209 21.57 -28.22 0.54
CA GLU A 209 22.20 -28.15 -0.78
C GLU A 209 22.23 -26.70 -1.30
N ARG A 210 21.14 -25.93 -1.11
CA ARG A 210 21.10 -24.49 -1.46
C ARG A 210 22.08 -23.69 -0.62
N PHE A 211 22.13 -23.93 0.71
CA PHE A 211 23.07 -23.25 1.59
C PHE A 211 24.54 -23.46 1.19
N GLU A 212 24.92 -24.71 0.92
CA GLU A 212 26.29 -25.02 0.50
C GLU A 212 26.64 -24.37 -0.86
N SER A 213 25.69 -24.30 -1.78
CA SER A 213 25.88 -23.60 -3.06
C SER A 213 26.06 -22.09 -2.85
N LEU A 214 25.14 -21.42 -2.15
CA LEU A 214 25.26 -20.00 -1.84
C LEU A 214 26.53 -19.66 -1.10
N LYS A 215 26.88 -20.45 -0.07
CA LYS A 215 28.12 -20.26 0.68
C LYS A 215 29.34 -20.32 -0.21
N SER A 216 29.42 -21.30 -1.12
CA SER A 216 30.53 -21.44 -2.07
C SER A 216 30.63 -20.21 -3.00
N ASP A 217 29.49 -19.68 -3.45
CA ASP A 217 29.45 -18.50 -4.31
C ASP A 217 29.90 -17.24 -3.56
N TYR A 218 29.39 -17.03 -2.35
CA TYR A 218 29.78 -15.89 -1.51
C TYR A 218 31.26 -15.93 -1.06
N GLU A 219 31.79 -17.11 -0.73
CA GLU A 219 33.23 -17.28 -0.34
C GLU A 219 34.19 -16.88 -1.46
N THR A 220 33.73 -16.77 -2.72
CA THR A 220 34.56 -16.25 -3.82
C THR A 220 34.66 -14.73 -3.83
N ASP A 221 33.64 -14.03 -3.32
CA ASP A 221 33.49 -12.60 -3.47
C ASP A 221 33.64 -11.83 -2.16
N CYS A 222 33.48 -12.47 -0.99
CA CYS A 222 33.55 -11.82 0.32
C CYS A 222 34.15 -12.73 1.41
N ASP A 223 34.43 -12.14 2.59
CA ASP A 223 34.83 -12.90 3.78
C ASP A 223 33.56 -13.43 4.48
N TRP A 224 33.29 -14.71 4.30
CA TRP A 224 32.11 -15.38 4.83
C TRP A 224 31.91 -15.12 6.33
N GLN A 225 32.95 -15.20 7.15
CA GLN A 225 32.85 -15.03 8.60
C GLN A 225 32.52 -13.58 9.00
N THR A 226 33.11 -12.63 8.30
CA THR A 226 32.96 -11.20 8.63
C THR A 226 31.71 -10.61 8.01
N ASP A 227 31.47 -10.92 6.74
CA ASP A 227 30.44 -10.22 5.94
C ASP A 227 29.06 -10.90 6.00
N ILE A 228 29.02 -12.25 6.09
CA ILE A 228 27.77 -13.02 6.07
C ILE A 228 27.40 -13.53 7.47
N VAL A 229 28.30 -14.21 8.19
CA VAL A 229 28.03 -14.66 9.56
C VAL A 229 27.94 -13.46 10.51
N GLY A 230 28.92 -12.58 10.44
CA GLY A 230 28.97 -11.31 11.15
C GLY A 230 28.92 -11.41 12.68
N THR A 231 28.57 -10.29 13.31
CA THR A 231 28.32 -10.18 14.74
C THR A 231 26.90 -9.76 15.00
N ALA A 232 26.22 -10.44 15.91
CA ALA A 232 24.84 -10.16 16.25
C ALA A 232 24.64 -8.70 16.71
N GLN A 233 23.63 -8.06 16.14
CA GLN A 233 23.16 -6.74 16.54
C GLN A 233 21.86 -6.87 17.35
N THR A 234 21.51 -5.83 18.09
CA THR A 234 20.25 -5.79 18.79
C THR A 234 19.10 -5.65 17.79
N CYS A 235 18.11 -6.53 17.88
CA CYS A 235 16.91 -6.52 17.09
C CYS A 235 15.66 -6.59 17.97
N GLU A 236 14.53 -6.13 17.46
CA GLU A 236 13.24 -6.24 18.13
C GLU A 236 12.54 -7.54 17.71
N ALA A 237 11.90 -8.20 18.69
CA ALA A 237 11.19 -9.45 18.46
C ALA A 237 9.91 -9.21 17.62
N VAL A 238 9.65 -10.06 16.65
CA VAL A 238 8.42 -10.06 15.84
C VAL A 238 7.49 -11.17 16.32
N ASN A 239 6.35 -10.78 16.91
CA ASN A 239 5.41 -11.73 17.52
C ASN A 239 3.97 -11.57 17.02
N ASP A 240 3.75 -10.68 16.07
CA ASP A 240 2.47 -10.39 15.45
C ASP A 240 2.66 -10.01 13.97
N PHE A 241 1.61 -9.47 13.35
CA PHE A 241 1.61 -9.03 11.95
C PHE A 241 1.86 -7.53 11.79
N SER A 242 2.61 -6.89 12.69
CA SER A 242 2.91 -5.45 12.64
C SER A 242 3.73 -5.01 11.42
N SER A 243 4.39 -5.94 10.75
CA SER A 243 5.11 -5.68 9.50
C SER A 243 4.16 -5.56 8.28
N PHE A 244 2.87 -5.89 8.44
CA PHE A 244 1.92 -5.93 7.35
C PHE A 244 0.81 -4.89 7.56
N ASP A 245 0.57 -4.06 6.56
CA ASP A 245 -0.51 -3.05 6.56
C ASP A 245 -1.29 -3.13 5.24
N GLY A 246 -2.61 -3.12 5.31
CA GLY A 246 -3.47 -3.17 4.14
C GLY A 246 -4.75 -3.99 4.32
N HIS A 247 -5.24 -4.54 3.22
CA HIS A 247 -6.47 -5.32 3.17
C HIS A 247 -6.20 -6.81 3.32
N PHE A 248 -6.81 -7.44 4.31
CA PHE A 248 -6.61 -8.86 4.55
C PHE A 248 -7.83 -9.70 4.16
N LEU A 249 -7.55 -10.86 3.59
CA LEU A 249 -8.49 -11.98 3.52
C LEU A 249 -8.03 -13.08 4.46
N LEU A 250 -8.97 -13.78 5.07
CA LEU A 250 -8.73 -15.02 5.79
C LEU A 250 -9.26 -16.18 4.94
N ALA A 251 -8.35 -17.04 4.49
CA ALA A 251 -8.65 -18.22 3.69
C ALA A 251 -8.56 -19.48 4.57
N GLU A 252 -9.61 -20.25 4.63
CA GLU A 252 -9.66 -21.56 5.29
C GLU A 252 -9.39 -22.65 4.26
N ILE A 253 -8.14 -23.10 4.18
CA ILE A 253 -7.70 -24.08 3.19
C ILE A 253 -8.01 -25.49 3.67
N PRO A 254 -8.79 -26.31 2.93
CA PRO A 254 -9.26 -27.62 3.37
C PRO A 254 -8.16 -28.70 3.26
N VAL A 255 -7.14 -28.59 4.10
CA VAL A 255 -6.03 -29.52 4.23
C VAL A 255 -5.83 -29.94 5.68
N ASN A 256 -5.38 -31.17 5.89
CA ASN A 256 -5.12 -31.68 7.25
C ASN A 256 -3.71 -31.31 7.72
N GLU A 257 -2.76 -31.28 6.79
CA GLU A 257 -1.37 -31.01 7.07
C GLU A 257 -1.02 -29.57 6.67
N PRO A 258 -0.47 -28.75 7.58
CA PRO A 258 -0.31 -27.30 7.34
C PRO A 258 0.53 -26.95 6.12
N TRP A 259 1.52 -27.76 5.76
CA TRP A 259 2.36 -27.53 4.59
C TRP A 259 1.66 -27.75 3.26
N GLN A 260 0.52 -28.48 3.25
CA GLN A 260 -0.26 -28.76 2.04
C GLN A 260 -0.99 -27.52 1.49
N ILE A 261 -0.96 -26.38 2.19
CA ILE A 261 -1.53 -25.12 1.68
C ILE A 261 -0.92 -24.73 0.34
N PHE A 262 0.36 -25.04 0.09
CA PHE A 262 1.03 -24.76 -1.18
C PHE A 262 0.46 -25.50 -2.38
N ALA A 263 -0.42 -26.47 -2.18
CA ALA A 263 -1.25 -27.03 -3.24
C ALA A 263 -2.39 -26.09 -3.68
N TYR A 264 -2.61 -24.98 -2.98
CA TYR A 264 -3.63 -23.96 -3.28
C TYR A 264 -3.01 -22.63 -3.71
N PHE A 265 -1.71 -22.48 -3.51
CA PHE A 265 -0.96 -21.28 -3.83
C PHE A 265 0.25 -21.67 -4.68
N PRO A 266 0.18 -21.54 -6.01
CA PRO A 266 1.33 -21.75 -6.90
C PRO A 266 2.27 -20.53 -6.84
N PHE A 267 2.69 -20.21 -5.64
CA PHE A 267 3.56 -19.09 -5.32
C PHE A 267 4.97 -19.41 -5.78
N ALA A 268 5.40 -18.81 -6.88
CA ALA A 268 6.69 -19.05 -7.52
C ALA A 268 6.85 -18.22 -8.80
N GLY A 269 8.00 -18.33 -9.44
CA GLY A 269 8.18 -17.94 -10.84
C GLY A 269 8.92 -16.64 -11.07
N TRP A 270 9.46 -16.01 -10.03
CA TRP A 270 10.32 -14.84 -10.16
C TRP A 270 11.60 -15.01 -9.33
N ASN A 271 12.69 -14.44 -9.83
CA ASN A 271 14.03 -14.47 -9.24
C ASN A 271 14.39 -15.87 -8.65
N ASP A 272 14.92 -15.95 -7.44
CA ASP A 272 15.28 -17.19 -6.77
C ASP A 272 14.18 -17.75 -5.87
N CYS A 273 12.93 -17.26 -6.01
CA CYS A 273 11.79 -17.77 -5.27
C CYS A 273 11.58 -19.26 -5.58
N PRO A 274 11.53 -20.12 -4.56
CA PRO A 274 11.33 -21.56 -4.74
C PRO A 274 10.04 -21.91 -5.46
N SER A 275 9.98 -23.08 -6.07
CA SER A 275 8.72 -23.62 -6.61
C SER A 275 7.73 -23.96 -5.49
N ALA A 276 6.45 -24.10 -5.82
CA ALA A 276 5.43 -24.48 -4.83
C ALA A 276 5.72 -25.83 -4.18
N GLU A 277 6.35 -26.77 -4.91
CA GLU A 277 6.82 -28.06 -4.40
C GLU A 277 7.94 -27.89 -3.37
N GLU A 278 8.90 -27.01 -3.64
CA GLU A 278 9.98 -26.69 -2.73
C GLU A 278 9.47 -25.94 -1.49
N HIS A 279 8.55 -24.98 -1.66
CA HIS A 279 7.85 -24.34 -0.54
C HIS A 279 7.15 -25.36 0.35
N MET A 280 6.45 -26.33 -0.23
CA MET A 280 5.78 -27.41 0.50
C MET A 280 6.81 -28.29 1.26
N ALA A 281 7.94 -28.60 0.66
CA ALA A 281 9.00 -29.39 1.28
C ALA A 281 9.63 -28.68 2.48
N VAL A 282 9.96 -27.39 2.32
CA VAL A 282 10.52 -26.57 3.40
C VAL A 282 9.51 -26.38 4.52
N ALA A 283 8.25 -26.03 4.19
CA ALA A 283 7.19 -25.87 5.17
C ALA A 283 6.93 -27.15 5.97
N LYS A 284 6.97 -28.32 5.33
CA LYS A 284 6.88 -29.62 6.03
C LYS A 284 8.02 -29.82 7.01
N TYR A 285 9.26 -29.62 6.57
CA TYR A 285 10.44 -29.76 7.41
C TYR A 285 10.41 -28.82 8.62
N TRP A 286 10.10 -27.56 8.42
CA TRP A 286 10.00 -26.57 9.50
C TRP A 286 8.82 -26.83 10.44
N TYR A 287 7.71 -27.37 9.91
CA TYR A 287 6.60 -27.81 10.76
C TYR A 287 7.02 -28.97 11.66
N GLU A 288 7.67 -30.00 11.12
CA GLU A 288 8.12 -31.17 11.87
C GLU A 288 9.20 -30.82 12.91
N LYS A 289 10.09 -29.87 12.60
CA LYS A 289 11.19 -29.48 13.46
C LYS A 289 10.84 -28.39 14.48
N TYR A 290 10.14 -27.37 14.07
CA TYR A 290 9.85 -26.17 14.87
C TYR A 290 8.37 -25.96 15.16
N GLY A 291 7.48 -26.67 14.53
CA GLY A 291 6.05 -26.43 14.57
C GLY A 291 5.62 -25.22 13.76
N ALA A 292 6.47 -24.75 12.84
CA ALA A 292 6.22 -23.59 12.02
C ALA A 292 5.09 -23.83 11.03
N VAL A 293 4.21 -22.84 10.87
CA VAL A 293 3.09 -22.90 9.94
C VAL A 293 2.96 -21.57 9.22
N VAL A 294 2.63 -21.62 7.93
CA VAL A 294 2.33 -20.40 7.18
C VAL A 294 1.11 -19.72 7.80
N ALA A 295 1.27 -18.48 8.17
CA ALA A 295 0.23 -17.68 8.81
C ALA A 295 -0.27 -16.54 7.92
N CYS A 296 0.64 -15.91 7.15
CA CYS A 296 0.30 -14.84 6.22
C CYS A 296 1.10 -14.99 4.92
N MET A 297 0.49 -14.60 3.80
CA MET A 297 1.15 -14.48 2.50
C MET A 297 0.84 -13.11 1.89
N THR A 298 1.82 -12.54 1.23
CA THR A 298 1.69 -11.33 0.41
C THR A 298 2.11 -11.64 -1.01
N THR A 299 2.29 -10.63 -1.86
CA THR A 299 2.80 -10.76 -3.23
C THR A 299 4.17 -11.42 -3.28
N ASP A 300 5.03 -11.16 -2.29
CA ASP A 300 6.45 -11.50 -2.29
C ASP A 300 6.92 -12.12 -0.96
N THR A 301 6.06 -12.21 0.04
CA THR A 301 6.45 -12.60 1.40
C THR A 301 5.61 -13.77 1.91
N ILE A 302 6.26 -14.70 2.59
CA ILE A 302 5.60 -15.75 3.38
C ILE A 302 5.97 -15.56 4.85
N ALA A 303 4.98 -15.36 5.70
CA ALA A 303 5.15 -15.29 7.15
C ALA A 303 4.77 -16.61 7.81
N TYR A 304 5.70 -17.18 8.56
CA TYR A 304 5.52 -18.38 9.37
C TYR A 304 5.27 -18.01 10.84
N HIS A 305 4.33 -18.65 11.48
CA HIS A 305 4.16 -18.57 12.92
C HIS A 305 4.68 -19.85 13.58
N VAL A 306 5.47 -19.69 14.64
CA VAL A 306 5.97 -20.78 15.49
C VAL A 306 5.33 -20.71 16.88
N PRO A 307 5.05 -21.86 17.52
CA PRO A 307 4.39 -21.89 18.83
C PRO A 307 5.28 -21.31 19.95
N LYS A 308 6.57 -21.25 19.76
CA LYS A 308 7.57 -20.64 20.65
C LYS A 308 8.82 -20.26 19.85
N PRO A 309 9.56 -19.23 20.26
CA PRO A 309 10.85 -18.90 19.70
C PRO A 309 11.81 -20.08 19.71
N VAL A 310 12.76 -20.10 18.77
CA VAL A 310 13.73 -21.17 18.63
C VAL A 310 14.76 -21.12 19.78
N ASN A 311 15.22 -22.27 20.23
CA ASN A 311 16.26 -22.31 21.26
C ASN A 311 17.61 -21.86 20.70
N ALA A 312 18.54 -21.48 21.59
CA ALA A 312 19.84 -20.94 21.22
C ALA A 312 20.70 -21.91 20.39
N ASP A 313 20.55 -23.22 20.60
CA ASP A 313 21.36 -24.23 19.92
C ASP A 313 20.93 -24.41 18.44
N ASP A 314 19.68 -24.19 18.12
CA ASP A 314 19.11 -24.31 16.77
C ASP A 314 19.07 -22.98 16.00
N ALA A 315 19.25 -21.84 16.68
CA ALA A 315 19.02 -20.52 16.08
C ALA A 315 19.93 -20.22 14.88
N MET A 316 21.23 -20.54 14.98
CA MET A 316 22.14 -20.32 13.84
C MET A 316 21.81 -21.26 12.68
N THR A 317 21.46 -22.51 12.97
CA THR A 317 21.03 -23.46 11.93
C THR A 317 19.76 -22.96 11.22
N LEU A 318 18.81 -22.41 11.97
CA LEU A 318 17.61 -21.82 11.36
C LEU A 318 17.95 -20.59 10.52
N ALA A 319 18.83 -19.70 10.98
CA ALA A 319 19.24 -18.54 10.20
C ALA A 319 19.94 -18.94 8.87
N GLU A 320 20.76 -20.00 8.89
CA GLU A 320 21.35 -20.58 7.69
C GLU A 320 20.29 -21.21 6.77
N GLU A 321 19.27 -21.88 7.33
CA GLU A 321 18.13 -22.44 6.60
C GLU A 321 17.26 -21.33 5.96
N GLN A 322 16.99 -20.23 6.69
CA GLN A 322 16.24 -19.09 6.16
C GLN A 322 17.00 -18.37 5.05
N PHE A 323 18.30 -18.17 5.20
CA PHE A 323 19.18 -17.63 4.15
C PHE A 323 19.21 -18.53 2.90
N ALA A 324 19.29 -19.84 3.09
CA ALA A 324 19.20 -20.79 1.97
C ALA A 324 17.83 -20.76 1.28
N TYR A 325 16.76 -20.44 2.02
CA TYR A 325 15.41 -20.35 1.47
C TYR A 325 15.18 -19.05 0.71
N SER A 326 15.70 -17.93 1.23
CA SER A 326 15.78 -16.63 0.55
C SER A 326 17.01 -15.87 1.06
N GLU A 327 17.94 -15.54 0.17
CA GLU A 327 19.11 -14.73 0.54
C GLU A 327 18.74 -13.28 0.88
N ASP A 328 17.56 -12.80 0.43
CA ASP A 328 17.04 -11.45 0.71
C ASP A 328 16.82 -11.18 2.19
N VAL A 329 16.68 -12.21 3.03
CA VAL A 329 16.56 -12.02 4.50
C VAL A 329 17.77 -11.28 5.09
N LEU A 330 18.95 -11.32 4.47
CA LEU A 330 20.10 -10.55 4.93
C LEU A 330 20.00 -9.06 4.64
N GLN A 331 19.12 -8.62 3.73
CA GLN A 331 18.87 -7.19 3.51
C GLN A 331 18.23 -6.55 4.75
N ASP A 332 17.38 -7.32 5.47
CA ASP A 332 16.71 -6.84 6.68
C ASP A 332 17.59 -6.93 7.92
N PHE A 333 18.38 -7.99 8.03
CA PHE A 333 19.14 -8.32 9.24
C PHE A 333 20.65 -8.06 9.15
N GLY A 334 21.15 -7.84 7.96
CA GLY A 334 22.55 -7.54 7.68
C GLY A 334 23.52 -8.72 7.81
N ASN A 335 23.23 -9.72 8.64
CA ASN A 335 24.05 -10.91 8.79
C ASN A 335 23.32 -12.05 9.52
N LEU A 336 23.82 -13.28 9.40
CA LEU A 336 23.23 -14.49 9.98
C LEU A 336 23.19 -14.46 11.52
N SER A 337 24.19 -13.88 12.18
CA SER A 337 24.20 -13.78 13.64
C SER A 337 23.06 -12.90 14.17
N THR A 338 22.72 -11.82 13.47
CA THR A 338 21.58 -10.94 13.83
C THR A 338 20.24 -11.65 13.58
N LEU A 339 20.11 -12.36 12.45
CA LEU A 339 18.92 -13.16 12.13
C LEU A 339 18.71 -14.26 13.19
N ALA A 340 19.77 -14.99 13.56
CA ALA A 340 19.71 -16.00 14.62
C ALA A 340 19.31 -15.40 15.98
N GLU A 341 19.74 -14.17 16.30
CA GLU A 341 19.36 -13.47 17.53
C GLU A 341 17.88 -13.10 17.51
N MET A 342 17.36 -12.69 16.35
CA MET A 342 15.95 -12.41 16.14
C MET A 342 15.08 -13.67 16.30
N ASP A 343 15.49 -14.81 15.75
CA ASP A 343 14.77 -16.09 15.83
C ASP A 343 14.62 -16.62 17.26
N LYS A 344 15.58 -16.33 18.13
CA LYS A 344 15.50 -16.66 19.56
C LYS A 344 14.44 -15.90 20.33
N GLN A 345 13.91 -14.82 19.77
CA GLN A 345 12.98 -13.91 20.44
C GLN A 345 11.62 -13.87 19.76
N SER A 346 11.54 -14.26 18.48
CA SER A 346 10.38 -14.07 17.61
C SER A 346 9.56 -15.34 17.46
N SER A 347 8.24 -15.17 17.40
CA SER A 347 7.30 -16.23 17.05
C SER A 347 6.73 -16.09 15.64
N VAL A 348 7.15 -15.07 14.90
CA VAL A 348 6.82 -14.86 13.48
C VAL A 348 8.12 -14.68 12.70
N TRP A 349 8.26 -15.42 11.61
CA TRP A 349 9.35 -15.32 10.65
C TRP A 349 8.77 -14.81 9.33
N SER A 350 9.23 -13.69 8.83
CA SER A 350 8.85 -13.14 7.54
C SER A 350 9.98 -13.33 6.55
N ILE A 351 9.74 -14.04 5.47
CA ILE A 351 10.72 -14.35 4.44
C ILE A 351 10.18 -13.87 3.10
N TRP A 352 10.95 -13.08 2.39
CA TRP A 352 10.54 -12.41 1.17
C TRP A 352 11.56 -12.60 0.04
N TRP A 353 11.13 -12.34 -1.18
CA TRP A 353 11.93 -12.45 -2.41
C TRP A 353 11.74 -11.18 -3.23
N ASP A 354 12.89 -10.53 -3.66
CA ASP A 354 12.88 -9.32 -4.50
C ASP A 354 12.50 -9.63 -5.97
#